data_07511e16bc4147145bc9709a9fff956b
#
_entry.id   07511e16bc4147145bc9709a9fff956b
#
_cell.length_a   1.000
_cell.length_b   1.000
_cell.length_c   1.000
_cell.angle_alpha   90.00
_cell.angle_beta   90.00
_cell.angle_gamma   90.00
#
_symmetry.space_group_name_H-M   'P 1'
#
loop_
_entity.id
_entity.type
_entity.pdbx_description
1 polymer ?
#
loop_
_entity_poly.entity_id
_entity_poly.type
_entity_poly.pdbx_seq_one_letter_code
_entity_poly.pdbx_strand_id
1 'polypeptide(L)'
;MATNNITRLLDSHKITYTTYEMPAEKLGALETARLLGVSAEIVFKTIVVTRKSGKPILAVIPGHQEVDLKMLANFLGEKKVNLPTQNEAEKLTGLQAGGISPLALVNKGFVVVLDASAQAHEQIHVS
;
A
#
# COMPACT_ATOMS: atom_id res chain seq x y z
N MET A 1 -22.40 4.86 2.62
CA MET A 1 -20.97 4.81 2.28
C MET A 1 -20.23 5.83 3.12
N ALA A 2 -19.21 5.38 3.82
CA ALA A 2 -18.42 6.27 4.66
C ALA A 2 -17.56 7.22 3.81
N THR A 3 -17.61 8.51 4.12
CA THR A 3 -16.73 9.50 3.50
C THR A 3 -15.51 9.68 4.39
N ASN A 4 -14.31 9.62 3.82
CA ASN A 4 -13.07 9.79 4.53
C ASN A 4 -12.06 10.53 3.64
N ASN A 5 -10.86 10.75 4.16
CA ASN A 5 -9.84 11.49 3.41
C ASN A 5 -9.43 10.79 2.11
N ILE A 6 -9.46 9.47 2.09
CA ILE A 6 -9.12 8.69 0.88
C ILE A 6 -10.19 8.89 -0.19
N THR A 7 -11.46 8.74 0.16
CA THR A 7 -12.55 8.93 -0.80
C THR A 7 -12.60 10.36 -1.29
N ARG A 8 -12.34 11.34 -0.42
CA ARG A 8 -12.27 12.75 -0.82
C ARG A 8 -11.14 13.00 -1.81
N LEU A 9 -9.98 12.39 -1.59
CA LEU A 9 -8.85 12.49 -2.49
C LEU A 9 -9.20 11.94 -3.87
N LEU A 10 -9.79 10.75 -3.92
CA LEU A 10 -10.18 10.11 -5.18
C LEU A 10 -11.24 10.93 -5.91
N ASP A 11 -12.22 11.45 -5.19
CA ASP A 11 -13.26 12.30 -5.77
C ASP A 11 -12.68 13.59 -6.34
N SER A 12 -11.72 14.20 -5.64
CA SER A 12 -11.10 15.44 -6.08
C SER A 12 -10.30 15.27 -7.37
N HIS A 13 -9.77 14.07 -7.61
CA HIS A 13 -9.05 13.74 -8.83
C HIS A 13 -9.96 13.08 -9.89
N LYS A 14 -11.26 13.01 -9.64
CA LYS A 14 -12.26 12.42 -10.54
C LYS A 14 -11.93 10.97 -10.90
N ILE A 15 -11.40 10.22 -9.93
CA ILE A 15 -11.08 8.81 -10.10
C ILE A 15 -12.31 7.98 -9.75
N THR A 16 -12.70 7.08 -10.66
CA THR A 16 -13.79 6.14 -10.42
C THR A 16 -13.30 5.03 -9.50
N TYR A 17 -14.06 4.75 -8.46
CA TYR A 17 -13.70 3.71 -7.49
C TYR A 17 -14.95 3.07 -6.89
N THR A 18 -14.75 1.90 -6.29
CA THR A 18 -15.78 1.23 -5.50
C THR A 18 -15.20 0.99 -4.11
N THR A 19 -15.98 1.26 -3.08
CA THR A 19 -15.57 0.98 -1.71
C THR A 19 -16.21 -0.31 -1.22
N TYR A 20 -15.47 -1.05 -0.41
CA TYR A 20 -15.95 -2.27 0.22
C TYR A 20 -15.73 -2.16 1.71
N GLU A 21 -16.79 -2.43 2.48
CA GLU A 21 -16.65 -2.48 3.93
C GLU A 21 -16.10 -3.84 4.31
N MET A 22 -15.05 -3.83 5.12
CA MET A 22 -14.41 -5.05 5.58
C MET A 22 -14.60 -5.16 7.09
N PRO A 23 -14.51 -6.38 7.65
CA PRO A 23 -14.55 -6.55 9.10
C PRO A 23 -13.55 -5.63 9.79
N ALA A 24 -13.85 -5.23 11.02
CA ALA A 24 -12.99 -4.34 11.80
C ALA A 24 -11.63 -4.99 12.14
N GLU A 25 -11.51 -6.28 11.95
CA GLU A 25 -10.27 -7.02 12.16
C GLU A 25 -9.22 -6.64 11.11
N LYS A 26 -7.96 -6.66 11.53
CA LYS A 26 -6.84 -6.40 10.61
C LYS A 26 -6.63 -7.63 9.73
N LEU A 27 -7.04 -7.51 8.47
CA LEU A 27 -6.92 -8.61 7.52
C LEU A 27 -5.71 -8.39 6.61
N GLY A 28 -4.98 -9.47 6.34
CA GLY A 28 -3.97 -9.46 5.31
C GLY A 28 -4.59 -9.46 3.92
N ALA A 29 -3.77 -9.19 2.90
CA ALA A 29 -4.26 -9.11 1.53
C ALA A 29 -4.85 -10.42 1.02
N LEU A 30 -4.31 -11.57 1.44
CA LEU A 30 -4.83 -12.88 1.02
C LEU A 30 -6.22 -13.12 1.57
N GLU A 31 -6.46 -12.79 2.82
CA GLU A 31 -7.78 -12.92 3.43
C GLU A 31 -8.78 -11.94 2.81
N THR A 32 -8.33 -10.72 2.54
CA THR A 32 -9.16 -9.73 1.85
C THR A 32 -9.57 -10.24 0.47
N ALA A 33 -8.64 -10.81 -0.29
CA ALA A 33 -8.94 -11.38 -1.60
C ALA A 33 -9.98 -12.49 -1.49
N ARG A 34 -9.85 -13.35 -0.48
CA ARG A 34 -10.80 -14.44 -0.26
C ARG A 34 -12.19 -13.90 0.03
N LEU A 35 -12.30 -12.90 0.90
CA LEU A 35 -13.59 -12.31 1.26
C LEU A 35 -14.25 -11.60 0.09
N LEU A 36 -13.46 -10.96 -0.78
CA LEU A 36 -13.99 -10.28 -1.95
C LEU A 36 -14.24 -11.22 -3.13
N GLY A 37 -13.77 -12.45 -3.04
CA GLY A 37 -13.92 -13.41 -4.13
C GLY A 37 -13.08 -13.10 -5.35
N VAL A 38 -11.92 -12.49 -5.16
CA VAL A 38 -11.02 -12.08 -6.24
C VAL A 38 -9.64 -12.69 -6.05
N SER A 39 -8.83 -12.66 -7.12
CA SER A 39 -7.46 -13.13 -7.05
C SER A 39 -6.59 -12.20 -6.19
N ALA A 40 -5.66 -12.78 -5.44
CA ALA A 40 -4.69 -11.99 -4.68
C ALA A 40 -3.76 -11.18 -5.59
N GLU A 41 -3.69 -11.51 -6.87
CA GLU A 41 -2.90 -10.75 -7.84
C GLU A 41 -3.39 -9.31 -8.01
N ILE A 42 -4.66 -9.05 -7.76
CA ILE A 42 -5.23 -7.70 -7.87
C ILE A 42 -5.53 -7.05 -6.54
N VAL A 43 -5.22 -7.73 -5.43
CA VAL A 43 -5.34 -7.14 -4.08
C VAL A 43 -3.94 -6.73 -3.64
N PHE A 44 -3.65 -5.44 -3.69
CA PHE A 44 -2.32 -4.91 -3.40
C PHE A 44 -2.21 -4.57 -1.92
N LYS A 45 -1.06 -4.84 -1.36
CA LYS A 45 -0.71 -4.51 0.01
C LYS A 45 0.37 -3.44 0.01
N THR A 46 0.46 -2.69 1.09
CA THR A 46 1.44 -1.64 1.26
C THR A 46 2.48 -2.07 2.28
N ILE A 47 3.72 -2.11 1.86
CA ILE A 47 4.86 -2.47 2.71
C ILE A 47 5.69 -1.21 2.93
N VAL A 48 5.90 -0.87 4.20
CA VAL A 48 6.76 0.26 4.57
C VAL A 48 8.20 -0.18 4.48
N VAL A 49 9.02 0.58 3.78
CA VAL A 49 10.44 0.29 3.61
C VAL A 49 11.22 1.53 4.03
N THR A 50 12.22 1.34 4.88
CA THR A 50 13.06 2.45 5.35
C THR A 50 14.33 2.57 4.51
N ARG A 51 14.88 3.78 4.48
CA ARG A 51 16.14 4.08 3.79
C ARG A 51 17.00 4.95 4.69
N LYS A 52 18.28 5.11 4.30
CA LYS A 52 19.27 5.81 5.13
C LYS A 52 18.84 7.26 5.45
N SER A 53 18.33 7.97 4.47
CA SER A 53 17.88 9.34 4.67
C SER A 53 16.62 9.62 3.87
N GLY A 54 15.75 10.45 4.43
CA GLY A 54 14.48 10.79 3.82
C GLY A 54 13.33 9.98 4.39
N LYS A 55 12.14 10.29 3.94
CA LYS A 55 10.94 9.59 4.41
C LYS A 55 10.90 8.16 3.90
N PRO A 56 10.19 7.28 4.61
CA PRO A 56 10.02 5.89 4.16
C PRO A 56 9.40 5.79 2.78
N ILE A 57 9.63 4.64 2.16
CA ILE A 57 9.04 4.28 0.88
C ILE A 57 7.83 3.39 1.19
N LEU A 58 6.75 3.60 0.45
CA LEU A 58 5.59 2.73 0.50
C LEU A 58 5.59 1.87 -0.75
N ALA A 59 5.96 0.61 -0.60
CA ALA A 59 5.97 -0.35 -1.71
C ALA A 59 4.60 -1.02 -1.79
N VAL A 60 3.89 -0.78 -2.89
CA VAL A 60 2.54 -1.31 -3.12
C VAL A 60 2.66 -2.46 -4.11
N ILE A 61 2.43 -3.67 -3.63
CA ILE A 61 2.69 -4.91 -4.36
C ILE A 61 1.51 -5.87 -4.25
N PRO A 62 1.38 -6.83 -5.18
CA PRO A 62 0.35 -7.86 -5.07
C PRO A 62 0.42 -8.62 -3.75
N GLY A 63 -0.74 -8.96 -3.21
CA GLY A 63 -0.86 -9.53 -1.88
C GLY A 63 -0.15 -10.85 -1.67
N HIS A 64 0.08 -11.63 -2.74
CA HIS A 64 0.75 -12.93 -2.66
C HIS A 64 2.28 -12.83 -2.81
N GLN A 65 2.82 -11.63 -3.03
CA GLN A 65 4.25 -11.43 -3.24
C GLN A 65 4.90 -10.74 -2.04
N GLU A 66 6.22 -10.79 -2.02
CA GLU A 66 7.04 -10.08 -1.04
C GLU A 66 7.91 -9.05 -1.75
N VAL A 67 8.30 -7.99 -1.05
CA VAL A 67 9.16 -6.95 -1.61
C VAL A 67 10.56 -7.52 -1.84
N ASP A 68 11.07 -7.33 -3.06
CA ASP A 68 12.47 -7.58 -3.36
C ASP A 68 13.25 -6.31 -2.99
N LEU A 69 13.86 -6.33 -1.81
CA LEU A 69 14.55 -5.15 -1.27
C LEU A 69 15.73 -4.72 -2.12
N LYS A 70 16.43 -5.66 -2.70
CA LYS A 70 17.59 -5.36 -3.54
C LYS A 70 17.17 -4.67 -4.84
N MET A 71 16.13 -5.20 -5.48
CA MET A 71 15.58 -4.60 -6.70
C MET A 71 15.03 -3.22 -6.41
N LEU A 72 14.31 -3.07 -5.30
CA LEU A 72 13.75 -1.77 -4.91
C LEU A 72 14.86 -0.75 -4.66
N ALA A 73 15.90 -1.14 -3.94
CA ALA A 73 17.05 -0.26 -3.70
C ALA A 73 17.69 0.20 -5.01
N ASN A 74 17.91 -0.72 -5.94
CA ASN A 74 18.46 -0.40 -7.25
C ASN A 74 17.57 0.58 -8.02
N PHE A 75 16.28 0.34 -8.00
CA PHE A 75 15.31 1.21 -8.68
C PHE A 75 15.35 2.64 -8.13
N LEU A 76 15.51 2.76 -6.81
CA LEU A 76 15.50 4.06 -6.12
C LEU A 76 16.87 4.75 -6.10
N GLY A 77 17.92 4.08 -6.55
CA GLY A 77 19.28 4.61 -6.45
C GLY A 77 19.83 4.58 -5.04
N GLU A 78 19.29 3.73 -4.18
CA GLU A 78 19.75 3.55 -2.80
C GLU A 78 20.74 2.38 -2.73
N LYS A 79 21.72 2.47 -1.82
CA LYS A 79 22.61 1.35 -1.58
C LYS A 79 21.89 0.19 -0.92
N LYS A 80 20.99 0.51 0.02
CA LYS A 80 20.29 -0.47 0.82
C LYS A 80 18.99 0.12 1.33
N VAL A 81 17.97 -0.71 1.38
CA VAL A 81 16.70 -0.39 2.05
C VAL A 81 16.37 -1.53 3.01
N ASN A 82 15.57 -1.25 4.02
CA ASN A 82 15.28 -2.21 5.09
C ASN A 82 13.80 -2.24 5.41
N LEU A 83 13.36 -3.37 5.97
CA LEU A 83 12.02 -3.49 6.52
C LEU A 83 12.05 -3.08 7.99
N PRO A 84 11.24 -2.09 8.40
CA PRO A 84 11.11 -1.75 9.82
C PRO A 84 10.27 -2.81 10.55
N THR A 85 10.30 -2.79 11.87
CA THR A 85 9.37 -3.58 12.65
C THR A 85 7.97 -3.01 12.48
N GLN A 86 6.95 -3.80 12.86
CA GLN A 86 5.56 -3.33 12.82
C GLN A 86 5.39 -2.04 13.62
N ASN A 87 5.93 -1.98 14.84
CA ASN A 87 5.84 -0.78 15.68
C ASN A 87 6.50 0.43 15.03
N GLU A 88 7.66 0.25 14.41
CA GLU A 88 8.35 1.33 13.71
C GLU A 88 7.54 1.81 12.51
N ALA A 89 6.97 0.88 11.74
CA ALA A 89 6.14 1.24 10.59
C ALA A 89 4.92 2.04 11.03
N GLU A 90 4.28 1.66 12.12
CA GLU A 90 3.14 2.38 12.66
C GLU A 90 3.51 3.78 13.13
N LYS A 91 4.67 3.93 13.77
CA LYS A 91 5.16 5.24 14.20
C LYS A 91 5.50 6.14 13.01
N LEU A 92 6.14 5.57 11.99
CA LEU A 92 6.56 6.34 10.82
C LEU A 92 5.38 6.83 9.98
N THR A 93 4.33 6.05 9.91
CA THR A 93 3.16 6.37 9.07
C THR A 93 2.02 7.02 9.85
N GLY A 94 1.96 6.81 11.15
CA GLY A 94 0.83 7.22 11.97
C GLY A 94 -0.41 6.34 11.78
N LEU A 95 -0.25 5.22 11.08
CA LEU A 95 -1.35 4.28 10.79
C LEU A 95 -1.03 2.92 11.38
N GLN A 96 -2.08 2.14 11.69
CA GLN A 96 -1.91 0.79 12.22
C GLN A 96 -1.63 -0.22 11.11
N ALA A 97 -0.84 -1.24 11.43
CA ALA A 97 -0.58 -2.33 10.50
C ALA A 97 -1.90 -2.94 10.02
N GLY A 98 -1.95 -3.30 8.72
CA GLY A 98 -3.18 -3.76 8.09
C GLY A 98 -4.07 -2.62 7.58
N GLY A 99 -3.82 -1.39 8.03
CA GLY A 99 -4.55 -0.20 7.59
C GLY A 99 -3.65 0.87 7.00
N ILE A 100 -2.40 0.55 6.69
CA ILE A 100 -1.48 1.50 6.04
C ILE A 100 -1.85 1.60 4.58
N SER A 101 -2.31 2.78 4.17
CA SER A 101 -2.75 3.02 2.79
C SER A 101 -1.86 4.07 2.13
N PRO A 102 -1.38 3.80 0.91
CA PRO A 102 -0.63 4.81 0.17
C PRO A 102 -1.50 6.04 -0.13
N LEU A 103 -2.80 5.85 -0.28
CA LEU A 103 -3.72 6.95 -0.57
C LEU A 103 -3.87 7.90 0.62
N ALA A 104 -3.75 7.39 1.84
CA ALA A 104 -3.80 8.23 3.03
C ALA A 104 -2.51 9.04 3.23
N LEU A 105 -1.41 8.63 2.60
CA LEU A 105 -0.07 9.19 2.82
C LEU A 105 0.50 9.93 1.60
N VAL A 106 -0.22 9.94 0.49
CA VAL A 106 0.28 10.46 -0.79
C VAL A 106 0.73 11.93 -0.71
N ASN A 107 0.07 12.73 0.13
CA ASN A 107 0.40 14.16 0.27
C ASN A 107 1.28 14.45 1.48
N LYS A 108 1.88 13.42 2.09
CA LYS A 108 2.68 13.59 3.31
C LYS A 108 4.17 13.37 3.07
N GLY A 109 4.59 13.39 1.81
CA GLY A 109 6.01 13.32 1.44
C GLY A 109 6.59 11.91 1.36
N PHE A 110 5.78 10.88 1.49
CA PHE A 110 6.24 9.51 1.29
C PHE A 110 6.42 9.22 -0.20
N VAL A 111 7.43 8.43 -0.52
CA VAL A 111 7.62 7.95 -1.88
C VAL A 111 6.80 6.68 -2.04
N VAL A 112 5.87 6.69 -3.00
CA VAL A 112 5.04 5.52 -3.30
C VAL A 112 5.57 4.84 -4.55
N VAL A 113 5.90 3.56 -4.44
CA VAL A 113 6.35 2.74 -5.56
C VAL A 113 5.31 1.65 -5.80
N LEU A 114 4.70 1.67 -6.96
CA LEU A 114 3.68 0.70 -7.34
C LEU A 114 4.30 -0.35 -8.25
N ASP A 115 4.08 -1.62 -7.91
CA ASP A 115 4.57 -2.72 -8.72
C ASP A 115 4.02 -2.65 -10.15
N ALA A 116 4.87 -2.91 -11.13
CA ALA A 116 4.50 -2.79 -12.54
C ALA A 116 3.37 -3.72 -12.95
N SER A 117 3.14 -4.80 -12.22
CA SER A 117 2.04 -5.72 -12.52
C SER A 117 0.67 -5.05 -12.48
N ALA A 118 0.55 -3.92 -11.76
CA ALA A 118 -0.70 -3.17 -11.71
C ALA A 118 -1.15 -2.70 -13.10
N GLN A 119 -0.21 -2.48 -14.02
CA GLN A 119 -0.52 -2.03 -15.38
C GLN A 119 -1.25 -3.09 -16.21
N ALA A 120 -1.17 -4.35 -15.80
CA ALA A 120 -1.83 -5.46 -16.49
C ALA A 120 -3.32 -5.57 -16.15
N HIS A 121 -3.80 -4.79 -15.19
CA HIS A 121 -5.18 -4.88 -14.69
C HIS A 121 -5.91 -3.55 -14.88
N GLU A 122 -7.19 -3.63 -15.24
CA GLU A 122 -8.02 -2.43 -15.33
C GLU A 122 -8.29 -1.84 -13.95
N GLN A 123 -8.40 -2.70 -12.95
CA GLN A 123 -8.69 -2.29 -11.58
C GLN A 123 -7.84 -3.11 -10.61
N ILE A 124 -7.44 -2.47 -9.53
CA ILE A 124 -6.77 -3.13 -8.41
C ILE A 124 -7.45 -2.68 -7.12
N HIS A 125 -7.31 -3.49 -6.07
CA HIS A 125 -7.79 -3.14 -4.74
C HIS A 125 -6.61 -2.65 -3.91
N VAL A 126 -6.80 -1.53 -3.23
CA VAL A 126 -5.80 -1.00 -2.29
C VAL A 126 -6.51 -0.62 -0.99
N SER A 127 -5.75 -0.66 0.11
CA SER A 127 -6.29 -0.25 1.42
C SER A 127 -6.44 1.25 1.54
#